data_c87ac1fdb7b7507b4cbb5bc12a505be6
#
_entry.id   c87ac1fdb7b7507b4cbb5bc12a505be6
#
_cell.length_a   1.000
_cell.length_b   1.000
_cell.length_c   1.000
_cell.angle_alpha   90.00
_cell.angle_beta   90.00
_cell.angle_gamma   90.00
#
_symmetry.space_group_name_H-M   'P 1'
#
loop_
_entity.id
_entity.type
_entity.pdbx_description
1 polymer ?
#
loop_
_entity_poly.entity_id
_entity_poly.type
_entity_poly.pdbx_seq_one_letter_code
_entity_poly.pdbx_strand_id
1 'polypeptide(L)'
;MIEKMALKIVNQMEIEKIISKSSCEYYEYALIAMVENIVTVVTILLLGVIFEKFLHTVCFWAFFISLRKRTGGFHADKFWQCYLGTVITYIAIIQAMPMLCRTPTVIYGMLFLAIILIYVIGTINHPNVDMNKSELQESKKAARLIVIMEVMIIAVLVYLKADILYIGYMSVAIILCAFLMCLAKIIKQEVSVK
;
A
#
# COMPACT_ATOMS: atom_id res chain seq x y z
N MET A 1 -7.98 22.05 5.81
CA MET A 1 -7.39 22.17 7.16
C MET A 1 -5.95 21.65 7.15
N ILE A 2 -5.71 20.45 6.64
CA ILE A 2 -4.36 19.83 6.54
C ILE A 2 -3.41 20.70 5.73
N GLU A 3 -3.81 21.15 4.53
CA GLU A 3 -3.01 22.03 3.67
C GLU A 3 -2.57 23.32 4.39
N LYS A 4 -3.49 23.97 5.12
CA LYS A 4 -3.15 25.19 5.89
C LYS A 4 -2.14 24.93 7.01
N MET A 5 -2.19 23.75 7.62
CA MET A 5 -1.21 23.33 8.65
C MET A 5 0.14 23.04 8.01
N ALA A 6 0.16 22.29 6.90
CA ALA A 6 1.38 21.98 6.17
C ALA A 6 2.08 23.27 5.69
N LEU A 7 1.35 24.18 5.05
CA LEU A 7 1.85 25.51 4.63
C LEU A 7 2.46 26.30 5.79
N LYS A 8 1.80 26.30 6.95
CA LYS A 8 2.33 27.02 8.14
C LYS A 8 3.66 26.42 8.61
N ILE A 9 3.76 25.08 8.64
CA ILE A 9 5.00 24.37 9.04
C ILE A 9 6.11 24.67 8.03
N VAL A 10 5.83 24.55 6.73
CA VAL A 10 6.82 24.78 5.66
C VAL A 10 7.32 26.22 5.68
N ASN A 11 6.43 27.19 5.82
CA ASN A 11 6.81 28.60 5.93
C ASN A 11 7.71 28.86 7.15
N GLN A 12 7.45 28.19 8.27
CA GLN A 12 8.31 28.30 9.45
C GLN A 12 9.69 27.67 9.21
N MET A 13 9.75 26.50 8.52
CA MET A 13 11.02 25.87 8.15
C MET A 13 11.83 26.73 7.18
N GLU A 14 11.18 27.48 6.27
CA GLU A 14 11.84 28.44 5.38
C GLU A 14 12.41 29.62 6.18
N ILE A 15 11.62 30.21 7.08
CA ILE A 15 12.05 31.35 7.94
C ILE A 15 13.26 30.96 8.78
N GLU A 16 13.25 29.74 9.34
CA GLU A 16 14.35 29.18 10.13
C GLU A 16 15.54 28.72 9.27
N LYS A 17 15.46 28.88 7.94
CA LYS A 17 16.49 28.45 6.95
C LYS A 17 16.84 26.97 7.00
N ILE A 18 15.90 26.13 7.46
CA ILE A 18 16.04 24.66 7.45
C ILE A 18 15.90 24.12 6.02
N ILE A 19 15.04 24.76 5.22
CA ILE A 19 14.81 24.42 3.82
C ILE A 19 15.01 25.63 2.92
N SER A 20 15.35 25.38 1.64
CA SER A 20 15.42 26.44 0.63
C SER A 20 14.03 26.75 0.07
N LYS A 21 13.83 27.96 -0.39
CA LYS A 21 12.58 28.41 -1.02
C LYS A 21 12.15 27.53 -2.21
N SER A 22 13.13 27.02 -2.96
CA SER A 22 12.88 26.10 -4.10
C SER A 22 12.37 24.72 -3.68
N SER A 23 12.51 24.37 -2.40
CA SER A 23 12.07 23.06 -1.87
C SER A 23 10.73 23.13 -1.14
N CYS A 24 10.16 24.32 -0.93
CA CYS A 24 8.94 24.50 -0.13
C CYS A 24 7.76 23.69 -0.67
N GLU A 25 7.50 23.70 -1.98
CA GLU A 25 6.41 22.94 -2.62
C GLU A 25 6.56 21.43 -2.40
N TYR A 26 7.80 20.91 -2.47
CA TYR A 26 8.08 19.50 -2.22
C TYR A 26 7.79 19.12 -0.76
N TYR A 27 8.24 19.93 0.19
CA TYR A 27 8.01 19.66 1.63
C TYR A 27 6.54 19.81 2.01
N GLU A 28 5.82 20.76 1.41
CA GLU A 28 4.37 20.93 1.59
C GLU A 28 3.63 19.66 1.13
N TYR A 29 3.89 19.20 -0.09
CA TYR A 29 3.32 17.96 -0.62
C TYR A 29 3.65 16.75 0.27
N ALA A 30 4.91 16.60 0.68
CA ALA A 30 5.36 15.51 1.51
C ALA A 30 4.68 15.50 2.89
N LEU A 31 4.50 16.65 3.52
CA LEU A 31 3.80 16.78 4.81
C LEU A 31 2.31 16.46 4.68
N ILE A 32 1.65 16.96 3.63
CA ILE A 32 0.24 16.62 3.36
C ILE A 32 0.09 15.11 3.20
N ALA A 33 0.89 14.49 2.32
CA ALA A 33 0.86 13.06 2.09
C ALA A 33 1.16 12.23 3.36
N MET A 34 2.07 12.71 4.20
CA MET A 34 2.38 12.06 5.48
C MET A 34 1.19 12.08 6.44
N VAL A 35 0.53 13.24 6.61
CA VAL A 35 -0.65 13.37 7.49
C VAL A 35 -1.81 12.52 6.97
N GLU A 36 -2.05 12.54 5.66
CA GLU A 36 -3.08 11.73 5.01
C GLU A 36 -2.87 10.23 5.22
N ASN A 37 -1.62 9.78 5.09
CA ASN A 37 -1.25 8.39 5.38
C ASN A 37 -1.47 8.04 6.86
N ILE A 38 -1.07 8.90 7.79
CA ILE A 38 -1.27 8.68 9.23
C ILE A 38 -2.77 8.55 9.55
N VAL A 39 -3.60 9.46 9.04
CA VAL A 39 -5.06 9.41 9.23
C VAL A 39 -5.63 8.08 8.72
N THR A 40 -5.21 7.65 7.54
CA THR A 40 -5.67 6.38 6.96
C THR A 40 -5.24 5.19 7.80
N VAL A 41 -3.97 5.13 8.22
CA VAL A 41 -3.43 4.04 9.06
C VAL A 41 -4.19 3.97 10.39
N VAL A 42 -4.34 5.09 11.07
CA VAL A 42 -5.06 5.15 12.36
C VAL A 42 -6.50 4.67 12.20
N THR A 43 -7.19 5.12 11.16
CA THR A 43 -8.58 4.68 10.88
C THR A 43 -8.67 3.17 10.67
N ILE A 44 -7.77 2.60 9.86
CA ILE A 44 -7.75 1.15 9.59
C ILE A 44 -7.46 0.35 10.87
N LEU A 45 -6.52 0.81 11.69
CA LEU A 45 -6.23 0.15 12.97
C LEU A 45 -7.40 0.24 13.95
N LEU A 46 -8.10 1.39 14.02
CA LEU A 46 -9.32 1.55 14.81
C LEU A 46 -10.44 0.61 14.34
N LEU A 47 -10.62 0.47 13.02
CA LEU A 47 -11.55 -0.53 12.48
C LEU A 47 -11.15 -1.94 12.91
N GLY A 48 -9.86 -2.27 12.89
CA GLY A 48 -9.35 -3.54 13.41
C GLY A 48 -9.72 -3.79 14.87
N VAL A 49 -9.68 -2.75 15.71
CA VAL A 49 -10.13 -2.85 17.12
C VAL A 49 -11.65 -3.04 17.20
N ILE A 50 -12.42 -2.22 16.49
CA ILE A 50 -13.90 -2.27 16.51
C ILE A 50 -14.43 -3.65 16.06
N PHE A 51 -13.80 -4.26 15.06
CA PHE A 51 -14.18 -5.58 14.57
C PHE A 51 -13.47 -6.75 15.29
N GLU A 52 -12.76 -6.48 16.40
CA GLU A 52 -11.99 -7.49 17.17
C GLU A 52 -10.95 -8.25 16.32
N LYS A 53 -10.38 -7.57 15.32
CA LYS A 53 -9.39 -8.11 14.37
C LYS A 53 -8.07 -7.34 14.37
N PHE A 54 -7.73 -6.70 15.49
CA PHE A 54 -6.57 -5.79 15.56
C PHE A 54 -5.26 -6.42 15.08
N LEU A 55 -4.87 -7.60 15.60
CA LEU A 55 -3.62 -8.25 15.20
C LEU A 55 -3.62 -8.67 13.73
N HIS A 56 -4.76 -9.15 13.22
CA HIS A 56 -4.93 -9.49 11.79
C HIS A 56 -4.77 -8.25 10.93
N THR A 57 -5.33 -7.10 11.39
CA THR A 57 -5.18 -5.79 10.74
C THR A 57 -3.73 -5.35 10.67
N VAL A 58 -3.00 -5.50 11.78
CA VAL A 58 -1.56 -5.17 11.83
C VAL A 58 -0.78 -6.01 10.83
N CYS A 59 -1.02 -7.32 10.76
CA CYS A 59 -0.39 -8.21 9.80
C CYS A 59 -0.72 -7.83 8.36
N PHE A 60 -2.01 -7.59 8.05
CA PHE A 60 -2.44 -7.11 6.74
C PHE A 60 -1.73 -5.83 6.36
N TRP A 61 -1.71 -4.84 7.26
CA TRP A 61 -1.15 -3.52 7.00
C TRP A 61 0.36 -3.56 6.82
N ALA A 62 1.07 -4.37 7.60
CA ALA A 62 2.51 -4.57 7.46
C ALA A 62 2.87 -5.10 6.06
N PHE A 63 2.18 -6.15 5.59
CA PHE A 63 2.36 -6.73 4.26
C PHE A 63 1.95 -5.75 3.15
N PHE A 64 0.80 -5.09 3.33
CA PHE A 64 0.32 -4.13 2.34
C PHE A 64 1.27 -2.95 2.15
N ILE A 65 1.74 -2.30 3.24
CA ILE A 65 2.63 -1.13 3.14
C ILE A 65 4.00 -1.49 2.61
N SER A 66 4.61 -2.60 3.08
CA SER A 66 5.94 -3.00 2.65
C SER A 66 6.00 -3.18 1.14
N LEU A 67 4.99 -3.86 0.59
CA LEU A 67 4.89 -4.12 -0.84
C LEU A 67 4.42 -2.87 -1.61
N ARG A 68 3.40 -2.17 -1.12
CA ARG A 68 2.79 -0.99 -1.76
C ARG A 68 3.79 0.12 -2.03
N LYS A 69 4.71 0.39 -1.11
CA LYS A 69 5.77 1.40 -1.26
C LYS A 69 6.69 1.14 -2.45
N ARG A 70 6.82 -0.11 -2.89
CA ARG A 70 7.70 -0.50 -3.99
C ARG A 70 6.96 -0.79 -5.28
N THR A 71 5.76 -1.38 -5.19
CA THR A 71 4.96 -1.69 -6.38
C THR A 71 4.28 -0.46 -6.98
N GLY A 72 4.02 0.57 -6.17
CA GLY A 72 3.13 1.65 -6.60
C GLY A 72 1.71 1.13 -6.83
N GLY A 73 1.02 1.64 -7.84
CA GLY A 73 -0.33 1.24 -8.24
C GLY A 73 -1.30 2.40 -8.22
N PHE A 74 -2.60 2.12 -8.36
CA PHE A 74 -3.65 3.13 -8.46
C PHE A 74 -3.61 4.17 -7.33
N HIS A 75 -3.70 5.44 -7.70
CA HIS A 75 -3.93 6.58 -6.82
C HIS A 75 -5.11 7.39 -7.33
N ALA A 76 -5.98 7.81 -6.43
CA ALA A 76 -7.07 8.73 -6.74
C ALA A 76 -6.55 10.19 -6.78
N ASP A 77 -7.19 11.04 -7.58
CA ASP A 77 -6.79 12.45 -7.72
C ASP A 77 -6.99 13.27 -6.44
N LYS A 78 -7.92 12.84 -5.59
CA LYS A 78 -8.24 13.53 -4.33
C LYS A 78 -8.07 12.58 -3.15
N PHE A 79 -7.48 13.07 -2.07
CA PHE A 79 -7.27 12.32 -0.83
C PHE A 79 -8.54 11.61 -0.33
N TRP A 80 -9.66 12.32 -0.23
CA TRP A 80 -10.89 11.74 0.31
C TRP A 80 -11.40 10.52 -0.49
N GLN A 81 -11.14 10.48 -1.80
CA GLN A 81 -11.49 9.34 -2.66
C GLN A 81 -10.59 8.14 -2.35
N CYS A 82 -9.28 8.37 -2.20
CA CYS A 82 -8.33 7.34 -1.81
C CYS A 82 -8.64 6.81 -0.40
N TYR A 83 -8.92 7.72 0.54
CA TYR A 83 -9.27 7.40 1.93
C TYR A 83 -10.54 6.56 2.00
N LEU A 84 -11.65 7.02 1.41
CA LEU A 84 -12.91 6.28 1.39
C LEU A 84 -12.77 4.93 0.68
N GLY A 85 -12.07 4.91 -0.47
CA GLY A 85 -11.78 3.67 -1.18
C GLY A 85 -11.05 2.65 -0.30
N THR A 86 -10.03 3.10 0.43
CA THR A 86 -9.27 2.25 1.36
C THR A 86 -10.13 1.74 2.50
N VAL A 87 -10.92 2.62 3.14
CA VAL A 87 -11.83 2.25 4.25
C VAL A 87 -12.88 1.24 3.78
N ILE A 88 -13.56 1.51 2.68
CA ILE A 88 -14.60 0.62 2.12
C ILE A 88 -13.98 -0.73 1.74
N THR A 89 -12.84 -0.72 1.06
CA THR A 89 -12.13 -1.96 0.68
C THR A 89 -11.74 -2.77 1.91
N TYR A 90 -11.24 -2.11 2.96
CA TYR A 90 -10.85 -2.81 4.18
C TYR A 90 -12.04 -3.39 4.94
N ILE A 91 -13.18 -2.68 5.03
CA ILE A 91 -14.43 -3.21 5.60
C ILE A 91 -14.91 -4.42 4.79
N ALA A 92 -14.87 -4.34 3.46
CA ALA A 92 -15.23 -5.46 2.59
C ALA A 92 -14.33 -6.68 2.83
N ILE A 93 -13.01 -6.48 3.03
CA ILE A 93 -12.07 -7.55 3.37
C ILE A 93 -12.47 -8.20 4.70
N ILE A 94 -12.70 -7.42 5.76
CA ILE A 94 -13.12 -7.96 7.08
C ILE A 94 -14.38 -8.84 6.93
N GLN A 95 -15.37 -8.36 6.18
CA GLN A 95 -16.62 -9.08 5.96
C GLN A 95 -16.44 -10.35 5.12
N ALA A 96 -15.56 -10.32 4.12
CA ALA A 96 -15.34 -11.45 3.23
C ALA A 96 -14.42 -12.54 3.85
N MET A 97 -13.53 -12.18 4.79
CA MET A 97 -12.56 -13.10 5.36
C MET A 97 -13.14 -14.41 5.91
N PRO A 98 -14.26 -14.43 6.69
CA PRO A 98 -14.81 -15.68 7.20
C PRO A 98 -15.23 -16.64 6.09
N MET A 99 -15.73 -16.11 4.96
CA MET A 99 -16.11 -16.91 3.80
C MET A 99 -14.87 -17.39 3.04
N LEU A 100 -13.91 -16.53 2.79
CA LEU A 100 -12.66 -16.86 2.10
C LEU A 100 -11.85 -17.93 2.84
N CYS A 101 -11.78 -17.86 4.17
CA CYS A 101 -11.07 -18.85 4.98
C CYS A 101 -11.73 -20.24 4.96
N ARG A 102 -13.02 -20.36 4.56
CA ARG A 102 -13.67 -21.66 4.33
C ARG A 102 -13.20 -22.35 3.04
N THR A 103 -12.65 -21.58 2.11
CA THR A 103 -12.16 -22.04 0.81
C THR A 103 -10.70 -21.63 0.58
N PRO A 104 -9.74 -22.17 1.37
CA PRO A 104 -8.34 -21.73 1.33
C PRO A 104 -7.70 -21.92 -0.05
N THR A 105 -8.18 -22.89 -0.83
CA THR A 105 -7.71 -23.12 -2.21
C THR A 105 -7.92 -21.90 -3.10
N VAL A 106 -9.02 -21.14 -2.90
CA VAL A 106 -9.30 -19.91 -3.65
C VAL A 106 -8.28 -18.83 -3.26
N ILE A 107 -8.01 -18.64 -1.96
CA ILE A 107 -7.02 -17.67 -1.48
C ILE A 107 -5.64 -18.00 -2.07
N TYR A 108 -5.20 -19.25 -2.02
CA TYR A 108 -3.90 -19.65 -2.54
C TYR A 108 -3.80 -19.52 -4.06
N GLY A 109 -4.89 -19.82 -4.79
CA GLY A 109 -4.94 -19.62 -6.24
C GLY A 109 -4.83 -18.14 -6.61
N MET A 110 -5.57 -17.25 -5.92
CA MET A 110 -5.48 -15.81 -6.11
C MET A 110 -4.11 -15.25 -5.71
N LEU A 111 -3.53 -15.75 -4.61
CA LEU A 111 -2.19 -15.37 -4.17
C LEU A 111 -1.14 -15.74 -5.21
N PHE A 112 -1.22 -16.96 -5.78
CA PHE A 112 -0.31 -17.41 -6.83
C PHE A 112 -0.37 -16.49 -8.06
N LEU A 113 -1.57 -16.12 -8.52
CA LEU A 113 -1.75 -15.18 -9.62
C LEU A 113 -1.20 -13.79 -9.26
N ALA A 114 -1.44 -13.32 -8.05
CA ALA A 114 -0.93 -12.02 -7.57
C ALA A 114 0.61 -11.98 -7.57
N ILE A 115 1.27 -13.06 -7.13
CA ILE A 115 2.73 -13.17 -7.15
C ILE A 115 3.27 -13.06 -8.58
N ILE A 116 2.66 -13.80 -9.53
CA ILE A 116 3.06 -13.73 -10.94
C ILE A 116 2.91 -12.30 -11.47
N LEU A 117 1.78 -11.65 -11.22
CA LEU A 117 1.53 -10.28 -11.66
C LEU A 117 2.55 -9.30 -11.10
N ILE A 118 2.84 -9.37 -9.80
CA ILE A 118 3.84 -8.49 -9.16
C ILE A 118 5.23 -8.78 -9.72
N TYR A 119 5.59 -10.04 -9.93
CA TYR A 119 6.90 -10.42 -10.46
C TYR A 119 7.10 -9.92 -11.91
N VAL A 120 6.06 -10.01 -12.75
CA VAL A 120 6.09 -9.58 -14.16
C VAL A 120 6.07 -8.05 -14.27
N ILE A 121 5.14 -7.39 -13.58
CA ILE A 121 4.97 -5.93 -13.66
C ILE A 121 6.09 -5.23 -12.88
N GLY A 122 6.35 -5.69 -11.66
CA GLY A 122 7.33 -5.12 -10.72
C GLY A 122 6.85 -3.85 -10.07
N THR A 123 6.89 -2.72 -10.75
CA THR A 123 6.55 -1.40 -10.21
C THR A 123 5.83 -0.57 -11.26
N ILE A 124 4.82 0.18 -10.83
CA ILE A 124 4.12 1.18 -11.64
C ILE A 124 4.77 2.54 -11.42
N ASN A 125 5.28 3.16 -12.49
CA ASN A 125 5.81 4.52 -12.44
C ASN A 125 4.64 5.52 -12.50
N HIS A 126 4.22 6.03 -11.35
CA HIS A 126 3.12 6.99 -11.29
C HIS A 126 3.63 8.42 -11.56
N PRO A 127 2.86 9.30 -12.26
CA PRO A 127 3.26 10.69 -12.56
C PRO A 127 3.75 11.48 -11.34
N ASN A 128 3.16 11.24 -10.18
CA ASN A 128 3.50 11.95 -8.93
C ASN A 128 4.89 11.55 -8.37
N VAL A 129 5.46 10.44 -8.82
CA VAL A 129 6.78 9.96 -8.36
C VAL A 129 7.84 10.19 -9.44
N ASP A 130 7.45 10.06 -10.72
CA ASP A 130 8.27 10.28 -11.93
C ASP A 130 9.70 9.72 -11.81
N MET A 131 9.77 8.41 -11.52
CA MET A 131 11.04 7.69 -11.31
C MET A 131 11.88 7.68 -12.58
N ASN A 132 13.19 7.91 -12.44
CA ASN A 132 14.16 7.69 -13.51
C ASN A 132 14.39 6.18 -13.75
N LYS A 133 15.15 5.83 -14.82
CA LYS A 133 15.39 4.41 -15.20
C LYS A 133 16.03 3.59 -14.09
N SER A 134 17.01 4.17 -13.37
CA SER A 134 17.72 3.47 -12.28
C SER A 134 16.81 3.23 -11.07
N GLU A 135 16.07 4.25 -10.65
CA GLU A 135 15.12 4.19 -9.55
C GLU A 135 13.99 3.17 -9.81
N LEU A 136 13.47 3.17 -11.05
CA LEU A 136 12.44 2.20 -11.45
C LEU A 136 12.96 0.76 -11.41
N GLN A 137 14.20 0.52 -11.88
CA GLN A 137 14.82 -0.81 -11.82
C GLN A 137 15.07 -1.25 -10.38
N GLU A 138 15.53 -0.34 -9.53
CA GLU A 138 15.73 -0.62 -8.10
C GLU A 138 14.41 -0.95 -7.41
N SER A 139 13.36 -0.15 -7.63
CA SER A 139 12.03 -0.42 -7.10
C SER A 139 11.46 -1.76 -7.57
N LYS A 140 11.65 -2.12 -8.86
CA LYS A 140 11.24 -3.44 -9.38
C LYS A 140 11.97 -4.59 -8.70
N LYS A 141 13.29 -4.45 -8.48
CA LYS A 141 14.07 -5.47 -7.76
C LYS A 141 13.60 -5.59 -6.30
N ALA A 142 13.39 -4.45 -5.64
CA ALA A 142 12.91 -4.41 -4.27
C ALA A 142 11.50 -5.03 -4.13
N ALA A 143 10.57 -4.71 -5.04
CA ALA A 143 9.22 -5.28 -5.04
C ALA A 143 9.25 -6.82 -5.17
N ARG A 144 10.09 -7.35 -6.07
CA ARG A 144 10.28 -8.79 -6.25
C ARG A 144 10.88 -9.46 -5.01
N LEU A 145 11.86 -8.82 -4.38
CA LEU A 145 12.46 -9.35 -3.15
C LEU A 145 11.44 -9.39 -2.01
N ILE A 146 10.67 -8.29 -1.82
CA ILE A 146 9.68 -8.19 -0.76
C ILE A 146 8.59 -9.25 -0.95
N VAL A 147 8.03 -9.39 -2.14
CA VAL A 147 6.97 -10.41 -2.35
C VAL A 147 7.49 -11.81 -2.10
N ILE A 148 8.74 -12.13 -2.45
CA ILE A 148 9.34 -13.42 -2.14
C ILE A 148 9.45 -13.62 -0.62
N MET A 149 9.95 -12.60 0.12
CA MET A 149 10.06 -12.68 1.58
C MET A 149 8.68 -12.85 2.25
N GLU A 150 7.68 -12.09 1.82
CA GLU A 150 6.31 -12.20 2.34
C GLU A 150 5.70 -13.58 2.09
N VAL A 151 5.89 -14.13 0.89
CA VAL A 151 5.44 -15.48 0.54
C VAL A 151 6.16 -16.55 1.36
N MET A 152 7.46 -16.38 1.63
CA MET A 152 8.20 -17.28 2.51
C MET A 152 7.65 -17.26 3.94
N ILE A 153 7.31 -16.09 4.46
CA ILE A 153 6.64 -15.95 5.78
C ILE A 153 5.31 -16.72 5.78
N ILE A 154 4.48 -16.51 4.76
CA ILE A 154 3.20 -17.23 4.61
C ILE A 154 3.44 -18.74 4.55
N ALA A 155 4.41 -19.22 3.77
CA ALA A 155 4.73 -20.64 3.64
C ALA A 155 5.16 -21.26 4.99
N VAL A 156 5.97 -20.55 5.75
CA VAL A 156 6.36 -20.96 7.12
C VAL A 156 5.14 -21.06 8.03
N LEU A 157 4.25 -20.07 8.00
CA LEU A 157 3.04 -20.06 8.83
C LEU A 157 2.08 -21.20 8.43
N VAL A 158 1.96 -21.51 7.15
CA VAL A 158 1.20 -22.69 6.66
C VAL A 158 1.83 -23.98 7.18
N TYR A 159 3.16 -24.12 7.09
CA TYR A 159 3.87 -25.29 7.60
C TYR A 159 3.69 -25.47 9.11
N LEU A 160 3.72 -24.38 9.88
CA LEU A 160 3.51 -24.37 11.32
C LEU A 160 2.03 -24.55 11.72
N LYS A 161 1.11 -24.68 10.74
CA LYS A 161 -0.34 -24.79 10.95
C LYS A 161 -0.91 -23.61 11.76
N ALA A 162 -0.39 -22.41 11.53
CA ALA A 162 -0.92 -21.20 12.14
C ALA A 162 -2.38 -20.95 11.73
N ASP A 163 -3.10 -20.14 12.49
CA ASP A 163 -4.49 -19.83 12.21
C ASP A 163 -4.64 -19.27 10.77
N ILE A 164 -5.53 -19.91 10.02
CA ILE A 164 -5.83 -19.59 8.62
C ILE A 164 -6.26 -18.13 8.45
N LEU A 165 -6.78 -17.49 9.50
CA LEU A 165 -7.22 -16.11 9.44
C LEU A 165 -6.01 -15.16 9.27
N TYR A 166 -4.90 -15.37 9.99
CA TYR A 166 -3.66 -14.58 9.79
C TYR A 166 -3.10 -14.76 8.40
N ILE A 167 -3.02 -16.01 7.93
CA ILE A 167 -2.56 -16.36 6.59
C ILE A 167 -3.42 -15.69 5.53
N GLY A 168 -4.75 -15.69 5.73
CA GLY A 168 -5.70 -15.05 4.85
C GLY A 168 -5.50 -13.54 4.74
N TYR A 169 -5.38 -12.83 5.87
CA TYR A 169 -5.16 -11.38 5.87
C TYR A 169 -3.85 -10.98 5.19
N MET A 170 -2.75 -11.72 5.44
CA MET A 170 -1.46 -11.49 4.77
C MET A 170 -1.56 -11.75 3.26
N SER A 171 -2.21 -12.86 2.86
CA SER A 171 -2.42 -13.19 1.46
C SER A 171 -3.24 -12.15 0.71
N VAL A 172 -4.34 -11.68 1.33
CA VAL A 172 -5.22 -10.65 0.73
C VAL A 172 -4.50 -9.31 0.60
N ALA A 173 -3.54 -8.99 1.48
CA ALA A 173 -2.71 -7.81 1.33
C ALA A 173 -1.89 -7.82 0.03
N ILE A 174 -1.25 -8.95 -0.29
CA ILE A 174 -0.49 -9.14 -1.54
C ILE A 174 -1.44 -9.11 -2.75
N ILE A 175 -2.58 -9.79 -2.66
CA ILE A 175 -3.60 -9.81 -3.72
C ILE A 175 -4.10 -8.40 -4.01
N LEU A 176 -4.38 -7.61 -2.98
CA LEU A 176 -4.82 -6.22 -3.12
C LEU A 176 -3.74 -5.35 -3.79
N CYS A 177 -2.45 -5.52 -3.45
CA CYS A 177 -1.36 -4.81 -4.13
C CYS A 177 -1.34 -5.14 -5.62
N ALA A 178 -1.43 -6.41 -5.99
CA ALA A 178 -1.46 -6.84 -7.40
C ALA A 178 -2.69 -6.26 -8.13
N PHE A 179 -3.86 -6.29 -7.49
CA PHE A 179 -5.08 -5.70 -8.04
C PHE A 179 -4.93 -4.20 -8.32
N LEU A 180 -4.39 -3.43 -7.36
CA LEU A 180 -4.16 -2.00 -7.51
C LEU A 180 -3.12 -1.67 -8.59
N MET A 181 -2.13 -2.53 -8.80
CA MET A 181 -1.18 -2.42 -9.92
C MET A 181 -1.87 -2.63 -11.27
N CYS A 182 -2.69 -3.67 -11.38
CA CYS A 182 -3.47 -3.92 -12.60
C CYS A 182 -4.44 -2.76 -12.90
N LEU A 183 -5.12 -2.25 -11.86
CA LEU A 183 -6.02 -1.12 -11.99
C LEU A 183 -5.30 0.13 -12.52
N ALA A 184 -4.12 0.45 -11.97
CA ALA A 184 -3.30 1.58 -12.44
C ALA A 184 -2.90 1.44 -13.92
N LYS A 185 -2.58 0.22 -14.38
CA LYS A 185 -2.27 -0.06 -15.79
C LYS A 185 -3.51 0.11 -16.69
N ILE A 186 -4.65 -0.41 -16.28
CA ILE A 186 -5.90 -0.32 -17.05
C ILE A 186 -6.32 1.15 -17.23
N ILE A 187 -6.19 1.96 -16.18
CA ILE A 187 -6.57 3.38 -16.17
C ILE A 187 -5.45 4.26 -16.79
N LYS A 188 -4.32 3.64 -17.20
CA LYS A 188 -3.18 4.33 -17.82
C LYS A 188 -2.53 5.40 -16.92
N GLN A 189 -2.44 5.14 -15.63
CA GLN A 189 -1.71 5.99 -14.69
C GLN A 189 -0.19 5.77 -14.70
N GLU A 190 0.33 4.93 -15.59
CA GLU A 190 1.76 4.68 -15.74
C GLU A 190 2.36 5.66 -16.74
N VAL A 191 3.45 6.35 -16.34
CA VAL A 191 4.22 7.26 -17.20
C VAL A 191 5.41 6.51 -17.79
N SER A 192 5.66 6.75 -19.08
CA SER A 192 6.88 6.26 -19.73
C SER A 192 8.11 6.96 -19.15
N VAL A 193 9.11 6.18 -18.80
CA VAL A 193 10.39 6.69 -18.31
C VAL A 193 11.08 7.49 -19.40
N LYS A 194 11.45 8.73 -19.11
CA LYS A 194 12.27 9.57 -19.98
C LYS A 194 13.73 9.12 -20.02
#